data_e1475013bd9984998ef2f01b29ea912a
#
_entry.id   e1475013bd9984998ef2f01b29ea912a
#
_cell.length_a   1.000
_cell.length_b   1.000
_cell.length_c   1.000
_cell.angle_alpha   90.00
_cell.angle_beta   90.00
_cell.angle_gamma   90.00
#
_symmetry.space_group_name_H-M   'P 1'
#
loop_
_entity.id
_entity.type
_entity.pdbx_description
1 polymer ?
#
loop_
_entity_poly.entity_id
_entity_poly.type
_entity_poly.pdbx_seq_one_letter_code
_entity_poly.pdbx_strand_id
1 'polypeptide(L)'
;KYAKVASLIEKRYNLHVKKLTKREIFEEGYGRRIFEIINETFAGLYGYSELTDKQIEQYIGMYFPMADLDLITLIEDWNADKKIVGVGITLPSLAKALQKCRRGRLTPFGWWHILRALKFGHTKIVDLLLVGILPEYRAKGANSLLFADLIPRYVERGYEWGETHVEMEANDKVQSQWQYLDCENHKRRRCYIKEIK
;
A
#
# COMPACT_ATOMS: atom_id res chain seq x y z
N LYS A 1 11.91 -3.84 -17.11
CA LYS A 1 11.85 -5.28 -16.77
C LYS A 1 10.44 -5.65 -16.29
N TYR A 2 9.87 -4.95 -15.29
CA TYR A 2 8.53 -5.23 -14.74
C TYR A 2 7.42 -5.18 -15.79
N ALA A 3 7.39 -4.19 -16.68
CA ALA A 3 6.35 -4.05 -17.70
C ALA A 3 6.22 -5.29 -18.61
N LYS A 4 7.35 -5.90 -19.02
CA LYS A 4 7.33 -7.12 -19.85
C LYS A 4 6.76 -8.31 -19.06
N VAL A 5 7.18 -8.48 -17.81
CA VAL A 5 6.69 -9.56 -16.93
C VAL A 5 5.20 -9.36 -16.64
N ALA A 6 4.78 -8.16 -16.31
CA ALA A 6 3.38 -7.81 -16.07
C ALA A 6 2.48 -8.14 -17.28
N SER A 7 2.89 -7.75 -18.50
CA SER A 7 2.13 -8.06 -19.72
C SER A 7 2.00 -9.56 -19.99
N LEU A 8 3.02 -10.36 -19.65
CA LEU A 8 2.93 -11.82 -19.77
C LEU A 8 1.97 -12.42 -18.75
N ILE A 9 2.00 -11.92 -17.50
CA ILE A 9 1.12 -12.37 -16.41
C ILE A 9 -0.33 -12.01 -16.71
N GLU A 10 -0.57 -10.77 -17.14
CA GLU A 10 -1.87 -10.29 -17.56
C GLU A 10 -2.51 -11.21 -18.60
N LYS A 11 -1.77 -11.51 -19.67
CA LYS A 11 -2.25 -12.40 -20.74
C LYS A 11 -2.42 -13.85 -20.29
N ARG A 12 -1.49 -14.37 -19.47
CA ARG A 12 -1.48 -15.78 -19.08
C ARG A 12 -2.58 -16.12 -18.07
N TYR A 13 -2.83 -15.21 -17.14
CA TYR A 13 -3.74 -15.46 -16.02
C TYR A 13 -5.01 -14.61 -16.06
N ASN A 14 -5.17 -13.76 -17.08
CA ASN A 14 -6.28 -12.81 -17.22
C ASN A 14 -6.44 -11.91 -15.99
N LEU A 15 -5.29 -11.46 -15.46
CA LEU A 15 -5.22 -10.54 -14.32
C LEU A 15 -5.07 -9.12 -14.83
N HIS A 16 -5.89 -8.19 -14.34
CA HIS A 16 -5.91 -6.81 -14.83
C HIS A 16 -5.72 -5.80 -13.72
N VAL A 17 -4.99 -4.76 -14.04
CA VAL A 17 -4.87 -3.59 -13.14
C VAL A 17 -6.17 -2.81 -13.17
N LYS A 18 -6.70 -2.50 -12.00
CA LYS A 18 -7.89 -1.66 -11.81
C LYS A 18 -7.50 -0.37 -11.08
N LYS A 19 -7.82 0.75 -11.68
CA LYS A 19 -7.80 2.07 -11.03
C LYS A 19 -9.18 2.41 -10.51
N LEU A 20 -9.21 3.10 -9.38
CA LEU A 20 -10.44 3.42 -8.68
C LEU A 20 -10.84 4.88 -8.87
N THR A 21 -12.13 5.08 -8.93
CA THR A 21 -12.78 6.38 -8.78
C THR A 21 -13.34 6.53 -7.36
N LYS A 22 -13.61 7.75 -6.94
CA LYS A 22 -14.25 8.01 -5.65
C LYS A 22 -15.62 7.33 -5.55
N ARG A 23 -16.38 7.32 -6.65
CA ARG A 23 -17.70 6.67 -6.71
C ARG A 23 -17.59 5.18 -6.42
N GLU A 24 -16.67 4.48 -7.07
CA GLU A 24 -16.46 3.05 -6.85
C GLU A 24 -16.10 2.74 -5.39
N ILE A 25 -15.28 3.58 -4.74
CA ILE A 25 -14.88 3.40 -3.35
C ILE A 25 -16.07 3.53 -2.40
N PHE A 26 -16.87 4.59 -2.55
CA PHE A 26 -17.89 4.96 -1.57
C PHE A 26 -19.27 4.38 -1.89
N GLU A 27 -19.61 4.19 -3.18
CA GLU A 27 -20.95 3.78 -3.62
C GLU A 27 -21.01 2.33 -4.14
N GLU A 28 -19.91 1.84 -4.75
CA GLU A 28 -19.88 0.52 -5.39
C GLU A 28 -19.16 -0.55 -4.54
N GLY A 29 -18.80 -0.21 -3.30
CA GLY A 29 -18.28 -1.13 -2.30
C GLY A 29 -16.78 -1.48 -2.43
N TYR A 30 -16.04 -0.88 -3.35
CA TYR A 30 -14.60 -1.16 -3.49
C TYR A 30 -13.79 -0.77 -2.25
N GLY A 31 -14.18 0.27 -1.53
CA GLY A 31 -13.54 0.64 -0.28
C GLY A 31 -13.55 -0.50 0.74
N ARG A 32 -14.69 -1.18 0.91
CA ARG A 32 -14.83 -2.34 1.79
C ARG A 32 -13.99 -3.52 1.29
N ARG A 33 -14.08 -3.86 0.01
CA ARG A 33 -13.33 -4.98 -0.59
C ARG A 33 -11.82 -4.83 -0.44
N ILE A 34 -11.31 -3.60 -0.45
CA ILE A 34 -9.87 -3.33 -0.19
C ILE A 34 -9.49 -3.76 1.23
N PHE A 35 -10.28 -3.44 2.24
CA PHE A 35 -9.98 -3.83 3.61
C PHE A 35 -10.22 -5.33 3.86
N GLU A 36 -11.18 -5.93 3.18
CA GLU A 36 -11.40 -7.39 3.23
C GLU A 36 -10.18 -8.15 2.70
N ILE A 37 -9.63 -7.74 1.55
CA ILE A 37 -8.40 -8.38 1.02
C ILE A 37 -7.18 -8.10 1.92
N ILE A 38 -7.10 -6.95 2.58
CA ILE A 38 -6.06 -6.67 3.57
C ILE A 38 -6.20 -7.63 4.75
N ASN A 39 -7.41 -7.82 5.30
CA ASN A 39 -7.68 -8.78 6.35
C ASN A 39 -7.23 -10.20 5.94
N GLU A 40 -7.62 -10.65 4.76
CA GLU A 40 -7.29 -11.98 4.25
C GLU A 40 -5.77 -12.16 4.04
N THR A 41 -5.11 -11.17 3.45
CA THR A 41 -3.69 -11.27 3.12
C THR A 41 -2.76 -11.13 4.32
N PHE A 42 -3.21 -10.47 5.38
CA PHE A 42 -2.41 -10.17 6.58
C PHE A 42 -2.77 -11.06 7.77
N ALA A 43 -3.84 -11.87 7.69
CA ALA A 43 -4.30 -12.75 8.78
C ALA A 43 -3.19 -13.64 9.36
N GLY A 44 -2.24 -14.09 8.54
CA GLY A 44 -1.12 -14.93 8.97
C GLY A 44 0.09 -14.16 9.54
N LEU A 45 0.06 -12.83 9.62
CA LEU A 45 1.17 -12.04 10.13
C LEU A 45 1.12 -11.96 11.66
N TYR A 46 2.26 -12.14 12.30
CA TYR A 46 2.39 -12.00 13.75
C TYR A 46 1.92 -10.60 14.21
N GLY A 47 1.03 -10.59 15.20
CA GLY A 47 0.52 -9.35 15.78
C GLY A 47 -0.52 -8.62 14.92
N TYR A 48 -0.94 -9.17 13.80
CA TYR A 48 -2.06 -8.64 13.04
C TYR A 48 -3.38 -9.01 13.73
N SER A 49 -4.29 -8.05 13.78
CA SER A 49 -5.68 -8.26 14.20
C SER A 49 -6.59 -7.82 13.08
N GLU A 50 -7.52 -8.69 12.72
CA GLU A 50 -8.49 -8.39 11.66
C GLU A 50 -9.30 -7.13 12.01
N LEU A 51 -9.50 -6.30 10.99
CA LEU A 51 -10.33 -5.11 11.10
C LEU A 51 -11.80 -5.52 11.15
N THR A 52 -12.52 -5.03 12.15
CA THR A 52 -13.96 -5.19 12.24
C THR A 52 -14.68 -4.32 11.20
N ASP A 53 -15.92 -4.67 10.86
CA ASP A 53 -16.74 -3.88 9.93
C ASP A 53 -16.82 -2.39 10.32
N LYS A 54 -16.96 -2.11 11.62
CA LYS A 54 -17.00 -0.74 12.14
C LYS A 54 -15.69 0.01 11.89
N GLN A 55 -14.55 -0.66 12.05
CA GLN A 55 -13.23 -0.07 11.77
C GLN A 55 -13.04 0.13 10.26
N ILE A 56 -13.49 -0.81 9.45
CA ILE A 56 -13.44 -0.69 7.98
C ILE A 56 -14.21 0.55 7.52
N GLU A 57 -15.46 0.72 7.95
CA GLU A 57 -16.26 1.90 7.61
C GLU A 57 -15.62 3.20 8.07
N GLN A 58 -15.08 3.21 9.30
CA GLN A 58 -14.35 4.36 9.81
C GLN A 58 -13.12 4.69 8.97
N TYR A 59 -12.35 3.70 8.57
CA TYR A 59 -11.13 3.90 7.77
C TYR A 59 -11.44 4.34 6.34
N ILE A 60 -12.50 3.81 5.73
CA ILE A 60 -12.97 4.28 4.42
C ILE A 60 -13.26 5.79 4.50
N GLY A 61 -14.05 6.22 5.48
CA GLY A 61 -14.40 7.62 5.65
C GLY A 61 -13.23 8.54 6.03
N MET A 62 -12.22 8.02 6.71
CA MET A 62 -11.07 8.79 7.18
C MET A 62 -9.97 8.93 6.12
N TYR A 63 -9.62 7.86 5.41
CA TYR A 63 -8.43 7.84 4.56
C TYR A 63 -8.72 8.14 3.09
N PHE A 64 -9.77 7.58 2.50
CA PHE A 64 -10.02 7.74 1.07
C PHE A 64 -10.38 9.16 0.61
N PRO A 65 -11.03 10.03 1.40
CA PRO A 65 -11.24 11.42 0.97
C PRO A 65 -9.95 12.19 0.69
N MET A 66 -8.87 11.83 1.40
CA MET A 66 -7.56 12.49 1.27
C MET A 66 -6.60 11.72 0.38
N ALA A 67 -6.89 10.46 0.08
CA ALA A 67 -6.03 9.60 -0.72
C ALA A 67 -5.90 10.10 -2.16
N ASP A 68 -4.71 9.93 -2.70
CA ASP A 68 -4.47 10.07 -4.12
C ASP A 68 -4.71 8.70 -4.79
N LEU A 69 -5.83 8.59 -5.49
CA LEU A 69 -6.27 7.32 -6.07
C LEU A 69 -5.34 6.80 -7.18
N ASP A 70 -4.56 7.67 -7.81
CA ASP A 70 -3.53 7.24 -8.75
C ASP A 70 -2.40 6.44 -8.09
N LEU A 71 -2.19 6.64 -6.80
CA LEU A 71 -1.20 5.91 -5.99
C LEU A 71 -1.78 4.66 -5.32
N ILE A 72 -3.00 4.29 -5.67
CA ILE A 72 -3.66 3.04 -5.26
C ILE A 72 -3.90 2.19 -6.50
N THR A 73 -3.53 0.91 -6.42
CA THR A 73 -3.69 -0.04 -7.52
C THR A 73 -4.31 -1.32 -7.00
N LEU A 74 -5.33 -1.80 -7.70
CA LEU A 74 -5.91 -3.11 -7.48
C LEU A 74 -5.56 -4.05 -8.63
N ILE A 75 -5.56 -5.35 -8.35
CA ILE A 75 -5.50 -6.40 -9.36
C ILE A 75 -6.80 -7.19 -9.29
N GLU A 76 -7.45 -7.33 -10.43
CA GLU A 76 -8.66 -8.13 -10.61
C GLU A 76 -8.35 -9.39 -11.41
N ASP A 77 -8.93 -10.52 -11.01
CA ASP A 77 -8.98 -11.74 -11.83
C ASP A 77 -10.30 -11.77 -12.61
N TRP A 78 -10.20 -11.59 -13.91
CA TRP A 78 -11.38 -11.59 -14.80
C TRP A 78 -11.91 -12.98 -15.07
N ASN A 79 -11.16 -14.04 -14.80
CA ASN A 79 -11.70 -15.40 -14.81
C ASN A 79 -12.56 -15.72 -13.58
N ALA A 80 -12.45 -14.90 -12.52
CA ALA A 80 -13.18 -15.05 -11.27
C ALA A 80 -14.11 -13.86 -10.99
N ASP A 81 -14.88 -13.46 -11.99
CA ASP A 81 -15.86 -12.36 -11.90
C ASP A 81 -15.29 -11.06 -11.30
N LYS A 82 -14.11 -10.68 -11.76
CA LYS A 82 -13.37 -9.48 -11.30
C LYS A 82 -13.12 -9.47 -9.78
N LYS A 83 -12.89 -10.67 -9.22
CA LYS A 83 -12.43 -10.79 -7.83
C LYS A 83 -11.15 -9.97 -7.65
N ILE A 84 -11.10 -9.12 -6.60
CA ILE A 84 -9.87 -8.43 -6.23
C ILE A 84 -8.92 -9.46 -5.64
N VAL A 85 -7.73 -9.58 -6.21
CA VAL A 85 -6.70 -10.56 -5.82
C VAL A 85 -5.42 -9.91 -5.33
N GLY A 86 -5.31 -8.60 -5.53
CA GLY A 86 -4.17 -7.83 -5.09
C GLY A 86 -4.50 -6.37 -4.86
N VAL A 87 -3.78 -5.76 -3.92
CA VAL A 87 -3.88 -4.33 -3.60
C VAL A 87 -2.50 -3.76 -3.30
N GLY A 88 -2.24 -2.57 -3.81
CA GLY A 88 -1.10 -1.73 -3.46
C GLY A 88 -1.59 -0.34 -3.09
N ILE A 89 -1.32 0.09 -1.86
CA ILE A 89 -1.66 1.43 -1.35
C ILE A 89 -0.38 2.14 -1.01
N THR A 90 -0.17 3.26 -1.66
CA THR A 90 1.01 4.11 -1.42
C THR A 90 0.58 5.56 -1.27
N LEU A 91 1.41 6.37 -0.64
CA LEU A 91 1.13 7.79 -0.46
C LEU A 91 2.42 8.62 -0.38
N PRO A 92 2.34 9.93 -0.64
CA PRO A 92 3.45 10.83 -0.41
C PRO A 92 3.91 10.77 1.05
N SER A 93 5.21 10.66 1.31
CA SER A 93 5.70 10.59 2.68
C SER A 93 5.32 11.82 3.51
N LEU A 94 4.66 11.58 4.63
CA LEU A 94 4.27 12.61 5.58
C LEU A 94 5.32 12.89 6.66
N ALA A 95 6.43 12.17 6.66
CA ALA A 95 7.44 12.24 7.74
C ALA A 95 7.90 13.68 8.01
N LYS A 96 8.29 14.43 6.97
CA LYS A 96 8.74 15.83 7.11
C LYS A 96 7.61 16.76 7.54
N ALA A 97 6.37 16.50 7.15
CA ALA A 97 5.20 17.28 7.56
C ALA A 97 4.90 17.05 9.04
N LEU A 98 4.92 15.81 9.48
CA LEU A 98 4.70 15.42 10.88
C LEU A 98 5.78 15.98 11.80
N GLN A 99 7.04 16.02 11.38
CA GLN A 99 8.13 16.65 12.14
C GLN A 99 7.90 18.14 12.39
N LYS A 100 7.21 18.84 11.48
CA LYS A 100 6.84 20.26 11.65
C LYS A 100 5.65 20.45 12.58
N CYS A 101 4.88 19.42 12.89
CA CYS A 101 3.80 19.46 13.83
C CYS A 101 4.37 19.48 15.26
N ARG A 102 4.32 20.61 15.96
CA ARG A 102 4.86 20.76 17.31
C ARG A 102 4.25 19.72 18.26
N ARG A 103 5.05 18.79 18.77
CA ARG A 103 4.63 17.69 19.68
C ARG A 103 3.48 16.84 19.12
N GLY A 104 3.39 16.67 17.79
CA GLY A 104 2.32 15.91 17.13
C GLY A 104 0.94 16.61 17.12
N ARG A 105 0.85 17.89 17.51
CA ARG A 105 -0.42 18.63 17.52
C ARG A 105 -0.81 19.09 16.13
N LEU A 106 -2.03 18.78 15.72
CA LEU A 106 -2.61 19.24 14.45
C LEU A 106 -3.07 20.71 14.50
N THR A 107 -3.50 21.17 15.66
CA THR A 107 -3.94 22.55 15.87
C THR A 107 -2.83 23.38 16.54
N PRO A 108 -2.70 24.71 16.22
CA PRO A 108 -3.47 25.44 15.22
C PRO A 108 -3.01 25.25 13.76
N PHE A 109 -1.75 24.87 13.49
CA PHE A 109 -1.20 24.88 12.12
C PHE A 109 -0.64 23.52 11.65
N GLY A 110 -0.63 22.49 12.49
CA GLY A 110 -0.11 21.16 12.14
C GLY A 110 -0.84 20.54 10.95
N TRP A 111 -2.18 20.67 10.91
CA TRP A 111 -3.01 20.19 9.80
C TRP A 111 -2.60 20.78 8.45
N TRP A 112 -2.16 22.05 8.43
CA TRP A 112 -1.71 22.71 7.21
C TRP A 112 -0.45 22.07 6.63
N HIS A 113 0.49 21.66 7.47
CA HIS A 113 1.69 20.96 7.01
C HIS A 113 1.34 19.61 6.36
N ILE A 114 0.37 18.89 6.91
CA ILE A 114 -0.10 17.62 6.36
C ILE A 114 -0.85 17.84 5.05
N LEU A 115 -1.82 18.77 5.03
CA LEU A 115 -2.57 19.08 3.83
C LEU A 115 -1.63 19.53 2.69
N ARG A 116 -0.67 20.38 3.00
CA ARG A 116 0.33 20.82 2.04
C ARG A 116 1.16 19.66 1.51
N ALA A 117 1.57 18.74 2.35
CA ALA A 117 2.34 17.56 1.92
C ALA A 117 1.52 16.63 0.99
N LEU A 118 0.23 16.45 1.29
CA LEU A 118 -0.66 15.60 0.50
C LEU A 118 -1.09 16.22 -0.83
N LYS A 119 -1.34 17.52 -0.87
CA LYS A 119 -1.96 18.18 -2.03
C LYS A 119 -1.00 19.05 -2.84
N PHE A 120 -0.04 19.68 -2.19
CA PHE A 120 0.83 20.70 -2.78
C PHE A 120 2.32 20.46 -2.53
N GLY A 121 2.65 19.45 -1.73
CA GLY A 121 4.02 19.17 -1.34
C GLY A 121 4.76 18.37 -2.41
N HIS A 122 5.98 18.77 -2.68
CA HIS A 122 6.90 17.99 -3.48
C HIS A 122 7.82 17.19 -2.53
N THR A 123 7.26 16.12 -1.94
CA THR A 123 8.14 15.14 -1.30
C THR A 123 8.79 14.29 -2.37
N LYS A 124 10.07 13.97 -2.18
CA LYS A 124 10.81 13.06 -3.05
C LYS A 124 10.66 11.60 -2.63
N ILE A 125 9.88 11.34 -1.59
CA ILE A 125 9.70 10.02 -0.99
C ILE A 125 8.24 9.61 -1.09
N VAL A 126 7.98 8.42 -1.61
CA VAL A 126 6.69 7.75 -1.54
C VAL A 126 6.74 6.65 -0.48
N ASP A 127 5.78 6.60 0.41
CA ASP A 127 5.64 5.56 1.42
C ASP A 127 4.80 4.40 0.85
N LEU A 128 5.38 3.20 0.81
CA LEU A 128 4.71 1.96 0.41
C LEU A 128 3.99 1.40 1.64
N LEU A 129 2.73 1.81 1.83
CA LEU A 129 1.98 1.52 3.06
C LEU A 129 1.56 0.07 3.19
N LEU A 130 0.80 -0.40 2.19
CA LEU A 130 0.18 -1.72 2.22
C LEU A 130 0.31 -2.36 0.84
N VAL A 131 0.84 -3.56 0.81
CA VAL A 131 0.85 -4.42 -0.37
C VAL A 131 0.33 -5.78 0.04
N GLY A 132 -0.81 -6.16 -0.49
CA GLY A 132 -1.44 -7.44 -0.24
C GLY A 132 -1.71 -8.18 -1.55
N ILE A 133 -1.31 -9.44 -1.64
CA ILE A 133 -1.65 -10.35 -2.73
C ILE A 133 -2.17 -11.63 -2.11
N LEU A 134 -3.32 -12.11 -2.57
CA LEU A 134 -3.88 -13.37 -2.11
C LEU A 134 -2.88 -14.51 -2.29
N PRO A 135 -2.77 -15.44 -1.34
CA PRO A 135 -1.73 -16.48 -1.33
C PRO A 135 -1.61 -17.25 -2.64
N GLU A 136 -2.74 -17.61 -3.24
CA GLU A 136 -2.81 -18.39 -4.48
C GLU A 136 -2.36 -17.63 -5.74
N TYR A 137 -2.23 -16.28 -5.65
CA TYR A 137 -1.77 -15.43 -6.76
C TYR A 137 -0.31 -14.98 -6.58
N ARG A 138 0.28 -15.18 -5.41
CA ARG A 138 1.70 -14.82 -5.14
C ARG A 138 2.64 -15.57 -6.07
N ALA A 139 2.45 -16.89 -6.20
CA ALA A 139 3.26 -17.73 -7.09
C ALA A 139 3.07 -17.42 -8.59
N LYS A 140 1.95 -16.79 -8.96
CA LYS A 140 1.71 -16.34 -10.34
C LYS A 140 2.45 -15.04 -10.68
N GLY A 141 3.12 -14.41 -9.71
CA GLY A 141 3.85 -13.15 -9.91
C GLY A 141 2.96 -11.92 -10.02
N ALA A 142 1.74 -11.96 -9.48
CA ALA A 142 0.77 -10.87 -9.55
C ALA A 142 1.31 -9.52 -9.01
N ASN A 143 2.26 -9.54 -8.07
CA ASN A 143 2.93 -8.35 -7.57
C ASN A 143 3.61 -7.52 -8.68
N SER A 144 4.05 -8.17 -9.78
CA SER A 144 4.64 -7.46 -10.92
C SER A 144 3.67 -6.48 -11.58
N LEU A 145 2.36 -6.75 -11.54
CA LEU A 145 1.34 -5.84 -12.04
C LEU A 145 1.25 -4.56 -11.20
N LEU A 146 1.33 -4.67 -9.87
CA LEU A 146 1.36 -3.51 -8.98
C LEU A 146 2.56 -2.61 -9.28
N PHE A 147 3.76 -3.20 -9.36
CA PHE A 147 4.97 -2.43 -9.63
C PHE A 147 5.01 -1.86 -11.05
N ALA A 148 4.49 -2.58 -12.05
CA ALA A 148 4.42 -2.10 -13.42
C ALA A 148 3.49 -0.88 -13.57
N ASP A 149 2.45 -0.78 -12.76
CA ASP A 149 1.54 0.37 -12.74
C ASP A 149 2.07 1.52 -11.86
N LEU A 150 2.58 1.23 -10.66
CA LEU A 150 2.94 2.26 -9.69
C LEU A 150 4.29 2.92 -9.98
N ILE A 151 5.32 2.17 -10.38
CA ILE A 151 6.67 2.72 -10.61
C ILE A 151 6.68 3.85 -11.65
N PRO A 152 6.06 3.72 -12.84
CA PRO A 152 6.00 4.83 -13.79
C PRO A 152 5.36 6.08 -13.20
N ARG A 153 4.31 5.95 -12.39
CA ARG A 153 3.63 7.08 -11.72
C ARG A 153 4.52 7.75 -10.69
N TYR A 154 5.35 6.97 -9.98
CA TYR A 154 6.32 7.56 -9.05
C TYR A 154 7.35 8.40 -9.81
N VAL A 155 7.86 7.90 -10.92
CA VAL A 155 8.83 8.62 -11.76
C VAL A 155 8.21 9.90 -12.36
N GLU A 156 7.01 9.82 -12.93
CA GLU A 156 6.29 10.97 -13.50
C GLU A 156 6.03 12.07 -12.45
N ARG A 157 5.81 11.68 -11.19
CA ARG A 157 5.59 12.61 -10.08
C ARG A 157 6.86 13.10 -9.38
N GLY A 158 8.03 12.66 -9.86
CA GLY A 158 9.33 13.09 -9.35
C GLY A 158 9.71 12.50 -8.01
N TYR A 159 9.14 11.33 -7.62
CA TYR A 159 9.63 10.58 -6.48
C TYR A 159 10.99 9.96 -6.81
N GLU A 160 11.94 10.11 -5.89
CA GLU A 160 13.29 9.56 -6.01
C GLU A 160 13.49 8.32 -5.14
N TRP A 161 12.68 8.19 -4.08
CA TRP A 161 12.79 7.12 -3.08
C TRP A 161 11.43 6.52 -2.76
N GLY A 162 11.41 5.20 -2.59
CA GLY A 162 10.29 4.46 -1.99
C GLY A 162 10.70 3.98 -0.60
N GLU A 163 9.99 4.42 0.45
CA GLU A 163 10.18 3.92 1.81
C GLU A 163 9.19 2.78 2.06
N THR A 164 9.70 1.59 2.41
CA THR A 164 8.83 0.50 2.87
C THR A 164 8.53 0.69 4.35
N HIS A 165 7.37 0.19 4.79
CA HIS A 165 7.08 0.10 6.21
C HIS A 165 7.82 -1.07 6.85
N VAL A 166 7.66 -1.20 8.18
CA VAL A 166 8.32 -2.25 8.94
C VAL A 166 7.93 -3.63 8.39
N GLU A 167 8.92 -4.37 7.94
CA GLU A 167 8.79 -5.75 7.50
C GLU A 167 9.35 -6.69 8.59
N MET A 168 8.67 -7.80 8.79
CA MET A 168 9.15 -8.79 9.76
C MET A 168 10.42 -9.47 9.24
N GLU A 169 11.42 -9.62 10.11
CA GLU A 169 12.71 -10.26 9.78
C GLU A 169 12.54 -11.69 9.23
N ALA A 170 11.48 -12.38 9.66
CA ALA A 170 11.13 -13.72 9.20
C ALA A 170 10.26 -13.75 7.93
N ASN A 171 9.94 -12.62 7.32
CA ASN A 171 9.11 -12.56 6.11
C ASN A 171 9.97 -12.58 4.83
N ASP A 172 10.69 -13.69 4.62
CA ASP A 172 11.58 -13.89 3.47
C ASP A 172 10.88 -13.68 2.12
N LYS A 173 9.57 -13.96 2.04
CA LYS A 173 8.79 -13.81 0.81
C LYS A 173 8.63 -12.34 0.39
N VAL A 174 8.50 -11.43 1.35
CA VAL A 174 8.45 -9.99 1.07
C VAL A 174 9.85 -9.48 0.81
N GLN A 175 10.82 -9.83 1.64
CA GLN A 175 12.21 -9.39 1.50
C GLN A 175 12.83 -9.80 0.17
N SER A 176 12.51 -11.00 -0.34
CA SER A 176 13.01 -11.46 -1.64
C SER A 176 12.55 -10.61 -2.83
N GLN A 177 11.47 -9.85 -2.71
CA GLN A 177 10.99 -8.97 -3.78
C GLN A 177 11.93 -7.79 -4.02
N TRP A 178 12.63 -7.35 -2.97
CA TRP A 178 13.53 -6.21 -3.02
C TRP A 178 14.86 -6.51 -3.71
N GLN A 179 15.24 -7.79 -3.87
CA GLN A 179 16.48 -8.21 -4.53
C GLN A 179 16.61 -7.72 -5.99
N TYR A 180 15.50 -7.36 -6.61
CA TYR A 180 15.46 -6.87 -7.99
C TYR A 180 15.46 -5.34 -8.11
N LEU A 181 15.50 -4.65 -6.97
CA LEU A 181 15.52 -3.19 -6.86
C LEU A 181 16.80 -2.78 -6.12
N ASP A 182 17.23 -1.53 -6.32
CA ASP A 182 18.31 -0.94 -5.56
C ASP A 182 17.76 -0.51 -4.19
N CYS A 183 18.01 -1.33 -3.16
CA CYS A 183 17.41 -1.19 -1.85
C CYS A 183 18.42 -1.18 -0.74
N GLU A 184 18.23 -0.30 0.23
CA GLU A 184 19.03 -0.19 1.44
C GLU A 184 18.17 -0.49 2.69
N ASN A 185 18.61 -1.43 3.51
CA ASN A 185 17.98 -1.67 4.82
C ASN A 185 18.59 -0.70 5.86
N HIS A 186 18.01 0.49 5.97
CA HIS A 186 18.56 1.57 6.79
C HIS A 186 17.97 1.65 8.22
N LYS A 187 16.94 0.85 8.54
CA LYS A 187 16.32 0.82 9.88
C LYS A 187 16.01 -0.60 10.32
N ARG A 188 16.38 -0.93 11.54
CA ARG A 188 15.99 -2.18 12.21
C ARG A 188 15.38 -1.87 13.56
N ARG A 189 14.27 -2.57 13.89
CA ARG A 189 13.62 -2.49 15.19
C ARG A 189 13.34 -3.91 15.68
N ARG A 190 13.51 -4.15 16.99
CA ARG A 190 13.18 -5.43 17.62
C ARG A 190 12.34 -5.17 18.86
N CYS A 191 11.33 -5.99 19.07
CA CYS A 191 10.56 -6.07 20.29
C CYS A 191 11.07 -7.27 21.11
N TYR A 192 11.27 -7.06 22.40
CA TYR A 192 11.73 -8.08 23.33
C TYR A 192 10.64 -8.35 24.35
N ILE A 193 10.49 -9.63 24.73
CA ILE A 193 9.61 -10.06 25.80
C ILE A 193 10.49 -10.41 27.01
N LYS A 194 10.12 -9.92 28.21
CA LYS A 194 10.72 -10.30 29.48
C LYS A 194 9.63 -10.80 30.40
N GLU A 195 9.76 -12.02 30.86
CA GLU A 195 8.90 -12.53 31.94
C GLU A 195 9.22 -11.81 33.25
N ILE A 196 8.21 -11.30 33.89
CA ILE A 196 8.30 -10.66 35.21
C ILE A 196 7.98 -11.77 36.21
N LYS A 197 8.98 -12.16 36.99
CA LYS A 197 8.83 -13.11 38.08
C LYS A 197 8.33 -12.39 39.32
#